data_8ec70a2fa4d9c77ea63d374f8377a46b
#
_entry.id   8ec70a2fa4d9c77ea63d374f8377a46b
#
_cell.length_a   1.000
_cell.length_b   1.000
_cell.length_c   1.000
_cell.angle_alpha   90.00
_cell.angle_beta   90.00
_cell.angle_gamma   90.00
#
_symmetry.space_group_name_H-M   'P 1'
#
loop_
_entity.id
_entity.type
_entity.pdbx_description
1 polymer ?
#
loop_
_entity_poly.entity_id
_entity_poly.type
_entity_poly.pdbx_seq_one_letter_code
_entity_poly.pdbx_strand_id
1 'polypeptide(L)'
;MIRPASPRPGWFVLVAGWPAAGKSTLARALAAELGLPLLAKDEIKEALMDGLGYPPTVAESHRLGRAAVLAMLRVAQRCPGAVLDSTWFEYADPLVRQLPGRCVEVICTVPVQVARARYQARAGQRHAGHLDGDRTGAELWGSPPRSPRAGPVLAVDTSGPVDISELAATLTRLFSTNAGT
;
A
#
# COMPACT_ATOMS: atom_id res chain seq x y z
N MET A 1 -11.90 -24.27 -14.93
CA MET A 1 -11.20 -23.14 -15.54
C MET A 1 -11.94 -21.86 -15.13
N ILE A 2 -11.48 -21.19 -14.03
CA ILE A 2 -12.10 -19.95 -13.52
C ILE A 2 -11.69 -18.86 -14.52
N ARG A 3 -12.65 -18.26 -15.23
CA ARG A 3 -12.40 -17.08 -16.06
C ARG A 3 -11.89 -15.96 -15.14
N PRO A 4 -10.73 -15.34 -15.44
CA PRO A 4 -10.35 -14.16 -14.70
C PRO A 4 -11.47 -13.12 -14.81
N ALA A 5 -11.87 -12.54 -13.69
CA ALA A 5 -12.83 -11.45 -13.68
C ALA A 5 -12.33 -10.37 -14.64
N SER A 6 -13.21 -9.84 -15.48
CA SER A 6 -12.86 -8.73 -16.37
C SER A 6 -12.26 -7.60 -15.56
N PRO A 7 -11.15 -6.98 -16.02
CA PRO A 7 -10.54 -5.89 -15.29
C PRO A 7 -11.58 -4.82 -14.99
N ARG A 8 -11.63 -4.35 -13.74
CA ARG A 8 -12.59 -3.35 -13.26
C ARG A 8 -12.00 -1.95 -13.50
N PRO A 9 -12.27 -1.35 -14.67
CA PRO A 9 -11.60 -0.12 -15.06
C PRO A 9 -11.99 1.04 -14.14
N GLY A 10 -10.99 1.84 -13.79
CA GLY A 10 -11.16 3.03 -12.98
C GLY A 10 -11.20 2.80 -11.47
N TRP A 11 -10.79 1.64 -10.95
CA TRP A 11 -10.75 1.36 -9.52
C TRP A 11 -9.33 1.37 -8.98
N PHE A 12 -9.09 2.25 -8.01
CA PHE A 12 -7.81 2.33 -7.30
C PHE A 12 -8.05 2.08 -5.81
N VAL A 13 -7.46 1.00 -5.31
CA VAL A 13 -7.50 0.65 -3.87
C VAL A 13 -6.16 1.05 -3.25
N LEU A 14 -6.18 2.04 -2.36
CA LEU A 14 -4.98 2.52 -1.67
C LEU A 14 -4.89 1.85 -0.30
N VAL A 15 -3.90 0.99 -0.13
CA VAL A 15 -3.70 0.28 1.14
C VAL A 15 -2.72 1.05 2.00
N ALA A 16 -3.12 1.34 3.24
CA ALA A 16 -2.37 2.08 4.25
C ALA A 16 -2.32 1.31 5.59
N GLY A 17 -1.50 1.77 6.52
CA GLY A 17 -1.39 1.19 7.87
C GLY A 17 0.03 1.28 8.42
N TRP A 18 0.21 0.93 9.69
CA TRP A 18 1.51 0.89 10.36
C TRP A 18 2.52 0.00 9.63
N PRO A 19 3.84 0.20 9.82
CA PRO A 19 4.81 -0.84 9.50
C PRO A 19 4.38 -2.17 10.12
N ALA A 20 4.50 -3.26 9.38
CA ALA A 20 4.08 -4.61 9.79
C ALA A 20 2.58 -4.79 10.16
N ALA A 21 1.70 -3.86 9.81
CA ALA A 21 0.25 -4.02 9.98
C ALA A 21 -0.41 -4.99 8.97
N GLY A 22 0.36 -5.69 8.12
CA GLY A 22 -0.21 -6.64 7.17
C GLY A 22 -0.62 -6.04 5.82
N LYS A 23 -0.27 -4.78 5.53
CA LYS A 23 -0.60 -4.09 4.27
C LYS A 23 -0.31 -4.91 3.01
N SER A 24 0.92 -5.37 2.87
CA SER A 24 1.36 -6.06 1.65
C SER A 24 0.69 -7.43 1.47
N THR A 25 0.39 -8.11 2.57
CA THR A 25 -0.39 -9.36 2.56
C THR A 25 -1.81 -9.09 2.09
N LEU A 26 -2.47 -8.08 2.68
CA LEU A 26 -3.82 -7.68 2.31
C LEU A 26 -3.89 -7.17 0.87
N ALA A 27 -2.97 -6.30 0.48
CA ALA A 27 -2.93 -5.73 -0.87
C ALA A 27 -2.77 -6.80 -1.95
N ARG A 28 -1.89 -7.78 -1.73
CA ARG A 28 -1.69 -8.91 -2.65
C ARG A 28 -2.95 -9.75 -2.80
N ALA A 29 -3.59 -10.09 -1.68
CA ALA A 29 -4.82 -10.88 -1.68
C ALA A 29 -5.98 -10.13 -2.37
N LEU A 30 -6.14 -8.84 -2.08
CA LEU A 30 -7.15 -7.99 -2.74
C LEU A 30 -6.90 -7.83 -4.23
N ALA A 31 -5.64 -7.65 -4.65
CA ALA A 31 -5.30 -7.53 -6.07
C ALA A 31 -5.71 -8.79 -6.84
N ALA A 32 -5.42 -9.97 -6.28
CA ALA A 32 -5.80 -11.24 -6.87
C ALA A 32 -7.33 -11.41 -6.93
N GLU A 33 -8.05 -11.13 -5.84
CA GLU A 33 -9.50 -11.27 -5.75
C GLU A 33 -10.24 -10.28 -6.66
N LEU A 34 -9.77 -9.05 -6.77
CA LEU A 34 -10.36 -8.01 -7.61
C LEU A 34 -9.96 -8.12 -9.09
N GLY A 35 -8.96 -8.93 -9.42
CA GLY A 35 -8.38 -9.00 -10.77
C GLY A 35 -7.68 -7.71 -11.18
N LEU A 36 -7.09 -6.99 -10.23
CA LEU A 36 -6.36 -5.74 -10.45
C LEU A 36 -4.84 -5.96 -10.34
N PRO A 37 -4.02 -5.20 -11.07
CA PRO A 37 -2.58 -5.22 -10.85
C PRO A 37 -2.24 -4.68 -9.44
N LEU A 38 -1.26 -5.33 -8.80
CA LEU A 38 -0.64 -4.82 -7.58
C LEU A 38 0.55 -3.93 -7.95
N LEU A 39 0.58 -2.75 -7.39
CA LEU A 39 1.73 -1.86 -7.44
C LEU A 39 2.21 -1.60 -5.99
N ALA A 40 3.29 -2.25 -5.61
CA ALA A 40 3.85 -2.20 -4.26
C ALA A 40 5.10 -1.32 -4.22
N LYS A 41 5.06 -0.28 -3.40
CA LYS A 41 6.16 0.68 -3.25
C LYS A 41 7.46 0.00 -2.81
N ASP A 42 7.37 -0.97 -1.88
CA ASP A 42 8.57 -1.64 -1.37
C ASP A 42 9.21 -2.53 -2.44
N GLU A 43 8.43 -3.23 -3.28
CA GLU A 43 8.94 -4.02 -4.40
C GLU A 43 9.70 -3.13 -5.43
N ILE A 44 9.14 -1.95 -5.75
CA ILE A 44 9.80 -0.99 -6.64
C ILE A 44 11.09 -0.47 -6.00
N LYS A 45 11.05 -0.14 -4.69
CA LYS A 45 12.24 0.33 -3.98
C LYS A 45 13.33 -0.72 -3.95
N GLU A 46 12.97 -1.98 -3.70
CA GLU A 46 13.90 -3.12 -3.67
C GLU A 46 14.54 -3.34 -5.03
N ALA A 47 13.75 -3.34 -6.11
CA ALA A 47 14.29 -3.43 -7.47
C ALA A 47 15.25 -2.28 -7.81
N LEU A 48 14.99 -1.07 -7.31
CA LEU A 48 15.92 0.05 -7.47
C LEU A 48 17.21 -0.16 -6.68
N MET A 49 17.13 -0.72 -5.48
CA MET A 49 18.32 -1.04 -4.66
C MET A 49 19.16 -2.16 -5.27
N ASP A 50 18.53 -3.15 -5.89
CA ASP A 50 19.22 -4.22 -6.60
C ASP A 50 19.98 -3.70 -7.83
N GLY A 51 19.40 -2.75 -8.55
CA GLY A 51 20.00 -2.17 -9.76
C GLY A 51 21.02 -1.05 -9.51
N LEU A 52 20.83 -0.25 -8.47
CA LEU A 52 21.63 0.96 -8.20
C LEU A 52 22.59 0.82 -7.01
N GLY A 53 22.44 -0.24 -6.24
CA GLY A 53 23.14 -0.44 -4.97
C GLY A 53 22.34 0.04 -3.77
N TYR A 54 22.76 -0.42 -2.59
CA TYR A 54 22.07 -0.12 -1.34
C TYR A 54 22.36 1.30 -0.85
N PRO A 55 21.34 2.02 -0.34
CA PRO A 55 21.56 3.34 0.22
C PRO A 55 22.42 3.25 1.49
N PRO A 56 23.51 4.04 1.60
CA PRO A 56 24.41 3.97 2.75
C PRO A 56 23.85 4.62 4.01
N THR A 57 22.75 5.39 3.89
CA THR A 57 22.12 6.09 5.01
C THR A 57 20.60 5.99 4.99
N VAL A 58 19.97 6.16 6.15
CA VAL A 58 18.51 6.23 6.29
C VAL A 58 17.92 7.34 5.43
N ALA A 59 18.58 8.50 5.37
CA ALA A 59 18.13 9.64 4.56
C ALA A 59 18.08 9.29 3.06
N GLU A 60 19.09 8.60 2.55
CA GLU A 60 19.10 8.14 1.16
C GLU A 60 18.09 7.00 0.92
N SER A 61 17.92 6.11 1.89
CA SER A 61 16.85 5.11 1.86
C SER A 61 15.45 5.76 1.80
N HIS A 62 15.24 6.89 2.48
CA HIS A 62 14.00 7.67 2.39
C HIS A 62 13.85 8.35 1.03
N ARG A 63 14.92 8.93 0.47
CA ARG A 63 14.91 9.53 -0.89
C ARG A 63 14.52 8.48 -1.93
N LEU A 64 15.11 7.30 -1.85
CA LEU A 64 14.80 6.19 -2.74
C LEU A 64 13.34 5.71 -2.55
N GLY A 65 12.87 5.62 -1.31
CA GLY A 65 11.47 5.29 -1.00
C GLY A 65 10.49 6.32 -1.57
N ARG A 66 10.84 7.61 -1.53
CA ARG A 66 10.05 8.67 -2.18
C ARG A 66 10.03 8.51 -3.70
N ALA A 67 11.19 8.24 -4.31
CA ALA A 67 11.28 7.99 -5.74
C ALA A 67 10.41 6.80 -6.17
N ALA A 68 10.42 5.71 -5.37
CA ALA A 68 9.59 4.53 -5.62
C ALA A 68 8.08 4.86 -5.57
N VAL A 69 7.61 5.69 -4.60
CA VAL A 69 6.20 6.14 -4.57
C VAL A 69 5.86 6.96 -5.80
N LEU A 70 6.73 7.89 -6.21
CA LEU A 70 6.50 8.72 -7.39
C LEU A 70 6.45 7.87 -8.67
N ALA A 71 7.35 6.90 -8.81
CA ALA A 71 7.36 5.96 -9.93
C ALA A 71 6.08 5.11 -9.94
N MET A 72 5.71 4.54 -8.79
CA MET A 72 4.47 3.77 -8.62
C MET A 72 3.24 4.55 -9.10
N LEU A 73 3.09 5.79 -8.65
CA LEU A 73 1.94 6.63 -9.01
C LEU A 73 1.95 7.04 -10.49
N ARG A 74 3.13 7.26 -11.09
CA ARG A 74 3.25 7.51 -12.53
C ARG A 74 2.83 6.31 -13.37
N VAL A 75 3.15 5.10 -12.93
CA VAL A 75 2.68 3.86 -13.57
C VAL A 75 1.18 3.71 -13.36
N ALA A 76 0.68 3.91 -12.13
CA ALA A 76 -0.74 3.83 -11.81
C ALA A 76 -1.61 4.74 -12.68
N GLN A 77 -1.13 5.96 -13.00
CA GLN A 77 -1.83 6.89 -13.91
C GLN A 77 -2.05 6.33 -15.34
N ARG A 78 -1.35 5.27 -15.71
CA ARG A 78 -1.49 4.57 -17.01
C ARG A 78 -2.22 3.25 -16.91
N CYS A 79 -2.59 2.83 -15.68
CA CYS A 79 -3.35 1.61 -15.46
C CYS A 79 -4.85 1.88 -15.53
N PRO A 80 -5.65 0.92 -15.99
CA PRO A 80 -7.12 1.01 -15.94
C PRO A 80 -7.67 0.91 -14.52
N GLY A 81 -6.85 0.50 -13.55
CA GLY A 81 -7.11 0.36 -12.13
C GLY A 81 -5.95 -0.39 -11.48
N ALA A 82 -5.78 -0.28 -10.16
CA ALA A 82 -4.72 -0.96 -9.42
C ALA A 82 -5.00 -1.02 -7.92
N VAL A 83 -4.37 -1.97 -7.25
CA VAL A 83 -4.16 -1.96 -5.79
C VAL A 83 -2.78 -1.36 -5.53
N LEU A 84 -2.71 -0.31 -4.71
CA LEU A 84 -1.50 0.44 -4.40
C LEU A 84 -1.10 0.20 -2.95
N ASP A 85 0.02 -0.49 -2.72
CA ASP A 85 0.57 -0.74 -1.38
C ASP A 85 1.68 0.24 -1.05
N SER A 86 1.44 1.11 -0.08
CA SER A 86 2.43 2.11 0.35
C SER A 86 2.22 2.59 1.79
N THR A 87 3.25 3.22 2.34
CA THR A 87 3.10 4.23 3.38
C THR A 87 2.92 5.58 2.70
N TRP A 88 1.81 6.25 3.00
CA TRP A 88 1.41 7.48 2.33
C TRP A 88 1.93 8.72 3.05
N PHE A 89 2.42 9.69 2.28
CA PHE A 89 2.93 10.97 2.75
C PHE A 89 2.32 12.10 1.91
N GLU A 90 2.30 13.32 2.44
CA GLU A 90 1.66 14.48 1.81
C GLU A 90 2.14 14.77 0.39
N TYR A 91 3.41 14.52 0.10
CA TYR A 91 3.95 14.73 -1.25
C TYR A 91 3.30 13.83 -2.32
N ALA A 92 2.64 12.75 -1.92
CA ALA A 92 1.96 11.84 -2.84
C ALA A 92 0.54 12.33 -3.23
N ASP A 93 -0.10 13.16 -2.39
CA ASP A 93 -1.50 13.54 -2.57
C ASP A 93 -1.81 14.18 -3.92
N PRO A 94 -0.99 15.11 -4.47
CA PRO A 94 -1.27 15.68 -5.79
C PRO A 94 -1.30 14.63 -6.91
N LEU A 95 -0.47 13.60 -6.80
CA LEU A 95 -0.42 12.51 -7.79
C LEU A 95 -1.55 11.49 -7.58
N VAL A 96 -1.92 11.22 -6.34
CA VAL A 96 -3.07 10.36 -6.04
C VAL A 96 -4.35 10.98 -6.60
N ARG A 97 -4.54 12.30 -6.46
CA ARG A 97 -5.68 13.01 -7.05
C ARG A 97 -5.71 13.03 -8.58
N GLN A 98 -4.61 12.68 -9.23
CA GLN A 98 -4.50 12.57 -10.69
C GLN A 98 -4.72 11.14 -11.20
N LEU A 99 -5.05 10.18 -10.34
CA LEU A 99 -5.39 8.84 -10.79
C LEU A 99 -6.65 8.88 -11.66
N PRO A 100 -6.67 8.14 -12.79
CA PRO A 100 -7.72 8.27 -13.81
C PRO A 100 -9.02 7.50 -13.42
N GLY A 101 -9.32 7.41 -12.13
CA GLY A 101 -10.47 6.65 -11.66
C GLY A 101 -10.79 6.93 -10.21
N ARG A 102 -11.70 6.13 -9.68
CA ARG A 102 -12.16 6.24 -8.29
C ARG A 102 -11.17 5.61 -7.34
N CYS A 103 -10.96 6.26 -6.21
CA CYS A 103 -10.13 5.75 -5.13
C CYS A 103 -11.01 5.28 -3.97
N VAL A 104 -10.63 4.16 -3.37
CA VAL A 104 -11.07 3.74 -2.04
C VAL A 104 -9.81 3.44 -1.22
N GLU A 105 -9.80 3.87 0.02
CA GLU A 105 -8.68 3.70 0.91
C GLU A 105 -8.97 2.62 1.92
N VAL A 106 -8.05 1.66 2.04
CA VAL A 106 -8.12 0.57 3.02
C VAL A 106 -7.01 0.77 4.04
N ILE A 107 -7.39 1.05 5.28
CA ILE A 107 -6.43 1.24 6.37
C ILE A 107 -6.38 -0.03 7.20
N CYS A 108 -5.24 -0.74 7.13
CA CYS A 108 -4.95 -1.85 8.01
C CYS A 108 -4.81 -1.35 9.46
N THR A 109 -5.73 -1.75 10.32
CA THR A 109 -5.72 -1.43 11.73
C THR A 109 -5.24 -2.61 12.54
N VAL A 110 -4.37 -2.33 13.50
CA VAL A 110 -3.84 -3.30 14.46
C VAL A 110 -3.30 -2.52 15.65
N PRO A 111 -3.42 -3.02 16.89
CA PRO A 111 -2.77 -2.37 18.02
C PRO A 111 -1.28 -2.16 17.75
N VAL A 112 -0.78 -0.96 18.05
CA VAL A 112 0.60 -0.58 17.72
C VAL A 112 1.63 -1.54 18.33
N GLN A 113 1.34 -2.13 19.48
CA GLN A 113 2.19 -3.13 20.12
C GLN A 113 2.31 -4.40 19.27
N VAL A 114 1.20 -4.84 18.67
CA VAL A 114 1.19 -5.99 17.74
C VAL A 114 1.99 -5.68 16.48
N ALA A 115 1.82 -4.48 15.92
CA ALA A 115 2.61 -4.04 14.77
C ALA A 115 4.11 -4.01 15.08
N ARG A 116 4.49 -3.51 16.28
CA ARG A 116 5.89 -3.49 16.74
C ARG A 116 6.46 -4.90 16.91
N ALA A 117 5.73 -5.80 17.54
CA ALA A 117 6.15 -7.19 17.71
C ALA A 117 6.36 -7.88 16.35
N ARG A 118 5.41 -7.71 15.41
CA ARG A 118 5.54 -8.23 14.03
C ARG A 118 6.71 -7.61 13.28
N TYR A 119 6.97 -6.32 13.48
CA TYR A 119 8.10 -5.62 12.86
C TYR A 119 9.43 -6.18 13.34
N GLN A 120 9.57 -6.41 14.66
CA GLN A 120 10.75 -7.01 15.26
C GLN A 120 10.95 -8.47 14.81
N ALA A 121 9.88 -9.26 14.78
CA ALA A 121 9.93 -10.67 14.38
C ALA A 121 10.39 -10.88 12.94
N ARG A 122 10.14 -9.92 12.04
CA ARG A 122 10.59 -9.97 10.65
C ARG A 122 11.94 -9.26 10.40
N ALA A 123 12.57 -8.70 11.45
CA ALA A 123 13.90 -8.13 11.35
C ALA A 123 14.88 -9.20 10.81
N GLY A 124 15.66 -8.85 9.79
CA GLY A 124 16.55 -9.78 9.10
C GLY A 124 15.91 -10.62 7.98
N GLN A 125 14.59 -10.61 7.82
CA GLN A 125 13.93 -11.25 6.67
C GLN A 125 13.61 -10.25 5.54
N ARG A 126 13.73 -8.95 5.80
CA ARG A 126 13.52 -7.89 4.82
C ARG A 126 14.80 -7.63 4.05
N HIS A 127 14.64 -7.07 2.86
CA HIS A 127 15.74 -6.61 2.03
C HIS A 127 16.65 -5.65 2.84
N ALA A 128 17.96 -5.94 2.85
CA ALA A 128 18.94 -5.25 3.72
C ALA A 128 18.98 -3.73 3.50
N GLY A 129 18.74 -3.24 2.29
CA GLY A 129 18.74 -1.82 1.95
C GLY A 129 17.60 -1.01 2.57
N HIS A 130 16.65 -1.63 3.30
CA HIS A 130 15.65 -0.88 4.08
C HIS A 130 16.23 -0.21 5.33
N LEU A 131 17.40 -0.66 5.82
CA LEU A 131 18.07 -0.14 6.99
C LEU A 131 17.14 -0.10 8.23
N ASP A 132 16.37 -1.16 8.42
CA ASP A 132 15.35 -1.21 9.47
C ASP A 132 15.95 -1.09 10.87
N GLY A 133 17.17 -1.59 11.08
CA GLY A 133 17.90 -1.51 12.36
C GLY A 133 18.36 -0.09 12.72
N ASP A 134 18.50 0.80 11.73
CA ASP A 134 18.98 2.16 11.92
C ASP A 134 17.85 3.18 12.07
N ARG A 135 16.58 2.72 11.98
CA ARG A 135 15.41 3.59 12.09
C ARG A 135 15.02 3.84 13.53
N THR A 136 14.71 5.08 13.84
CA THR A 136 14.25 5.46 15.18
C THR A 136 12.79 5.07 15.43
N GLY A 137 12.45 4.90 16.70
CA GLY A 137 11.05 4.65 17.08
C GLY A 137 10.13 5.82 16.70
N ALA A 138 10.61 7.05 16.68
CA ALA A 138 9.86 8.23 16.25
C ALA A 138 9.52 8.17 14.75
N GLU A 139 10.46 7.75 13.91
CA GLU A 139 10.22 7.60 12.46
C GLU A 139 9.20 6.51 12.13
N LEU A 140 9.22 5.43 12.88
CA LEU A 140 8.36 4.27 12.64
C LEU A 140 6.96 4.43 13.25
N TRP A 141 6.87 5.06 14.43
CA TRP A 141 5.68 5.03 15.30
C TRP A 141 5.24 6.40 15.79
N GLY A 142 5.93 7.47 15.41
CA GLY A 142 5.68 8.82 15.90
C GLY A 142 4.41 9.47 15.37
N SER A 143 3.91 9.01 14.23
CA SER A 143 2.67 9.52 13.64
C SER A 143 1.76 8.38 13.18
N PRO A 144 0.45 8.46 13.38
CA PRO A 144 -0.47 7.43 12.93
C PRO A 144 -0.43 7.30 11.40
N PRO A 145 -0.81 6.11 10.87
CA PRO A 145 -0.90 5.90 9.44
C PRO A 145 -1.79 6.94 8.79
N ARG A 146 -1.28 7.53 7.72
CA ARG A 146 -1.96 8.58 6.99
C ARG A 146 -2.76 8.00 5.82
N SER A 147 -3.88 8.65 5.53
CA SER A 147 -4.70 8.43 4.34
C SER A 147 -4.53 9.63 3.40
N PRO A 148 -4.37 9.45 2.08
CA PRO A 148 -4.33 10.53 1.10
C PRO A 148 -5.64 11.33 0.97
N ARG A 149 -6.74 10.82 1.53
CA ARG A 149 -8.09 11.41 1.44
C ARG A 149 -8.57 11.60 0.00
N ALA A 150 -8.34 10.58 -0.80
CA ALA A 150 -8.72 10.55 -2.21
C ALA A 150 -10.09 9.89 -2.46
N GLY A 151 -10.69 9.30 -1.44
CA GLY A 151 -11.97 8.62 -1.52
C GLY A 151 -12.47 8.10 -0.16
N PRO A 152 -13.52 7.28 -0.15
CA PRO A 152 -14.00 6.62 1.06
C PRO A 152 -12.90 5.82 1.75
N VAL A 153 -12.89 5.84 3.09
CA VAL A 153 -11.91 5.13 3.92
C VAL A 153 -12.59 3.95 4.60
N LEU A 154 -12.00 2.78 4.46
CA LEU A 154 -12.43 1.54 5.11
C LEU A 154 -11.32 1.07 6.06
N ALA A 155 -11.61 1.02 7.35
CA ALA A 155 -10.72 0.44 8.34
C ALA A 155 -10.91 -1.09 8.38
N VAL A 156 -9.81 -1.82 8.31
CA VAL A 156 -9.81 -3.30 8.31
C VAL A 156 -8.91 -3.77 9.44
N ASP A 157 -9.47 -4.52 10.38
CA ASP A 157 -8.67 -5.17 11.43
C ASP A 157 -7.84 -6.30 10.82
N THR A 158 -6.54 -6.15 10.91
CA THR A 158 -5.54 -7.10 10.42
C THR A 158 -4.81 -7.80 11.56
N SER A 159 -5.36 -7.78 12.77
CA SER A 159 -4.82 -8.51 13.92
C SER A 159 -4.88 -10.03 13.71
N GLY A 160 -5.93 -10.50 13.04
CA GLY A 160 -6.16 -11.88 12.62
C GLY A 160 -6.35 -12.03 11.09
N PRO A 161 -6.83 -13.20 10.65
CA PRO A 161 -7.20 -13.43 9.26
C PRO A 161 -8.33 -12.48 8.81
N VAL A 162 -8.25 -12.00 7.57
CA VAL A 162 -9.27 -11.15 6.95
C VAL A 162 -10.01 -11.96 5.89
N ASP A 163 -11.33 -11.89 5.89
CA ASP A 163 -12.14 -12.43 4.80
C ASP A 163 -12.00 -11.51 3.57
N ILE A 164 -11.17 -11.97 2.64
CA ILE A 164 -10.82 -11.20 1.43
C ILE A 164 -12.01 -11.10 0.48
N SER A 165 -12.82 -12.14 0.37
CA SER A 165 -13.98 -12.16 -0.54
C SER A 165 -15.06 -11.19 -0.06
N GLU A 166 -15.34 -11.15 1.26
CA GLU A 166 -16.26 -10.18 1.85
C GLU A 166 -15.74 -8.74 1.70
N LEU A 167 -14.46 -8.53 1.95
CA LEU A 167 -13.82 -7.21 1.77
C LEU A 167 -13.90 -6.76 0.31
N ALA A 168 -13.59 -7.63 -0.64
CA ALA A 168 -13.68 -7.33 -2.07
C ALA A 168 -15.13 -7.02 -2.51
N ALA A 169 -16.11 -7.73 -1.98
CA ALA A 169 -17.53 -7.44 -2.20
C ALA A 169 -17.91 -6.06 -1.66
N THR A 170 -17.41 -5.69 -0.48
CA THR A 170 -17.63 -4.37 0.12
C THR A 170 -17.01 -3.27 -0.73
N LEU A 171 -15.77 -3.44 -1.18
CA LEU A 171 -15.11 -2.50 -2.09
C LEU A 171 -15.90 -2.35 -3.40
N THR A 172 -16.39 -3.47 -3.95
CA THR A 172 -17.21 -3.47 -5.16
C THR A 172 -18.47 -2.61 -4.99
N ARG A 173 -19.15 -2.72 -3.85
CA ARG A 173 -20.31 -1.88 -3.55
C ARG A 173 -19.94 -0.39 -3.48
N LEU A 174 -18.86 -0.04 -2.77
CA LEU A 174 -18.40 1.35 -2.66
C LEU A 174 -18.05 1.95 -4.02
N PHE A 175 -17.44 1.20 -4.91
CA PHE A 175 -17.16 1.67 -6.27
C PHE A 175 -18.41 1.81 -7.13
N SER A 176 -19.45 0.99 -6.89
CA SER A 176 -20.68 1.00 -7.66
C SER A 176 -21.65 2.09 -7.21
N THR A 177 -21.77 2.35 -5.90
CA THR A 177 -22.74 3.30 -5.33
C THR A 177 -22.48 4.75 -5.72
N ASN A 178 -21.24 5.11 -6.03
CA ASN A 178 -20.85 6.45 -6.48
C ASN A 178 -20.92 6.63 -8.02
N ALA A 179 -21.61 5.76 -8.75
CA ALA A 179 -21.75 5.83 -10.21
C ALA A 179 -22.89 6.75 -10.69
N GLY A 180 -23.63 7.36 -9.77
CA GLY A 180 -24.89 8.07 -10.05
C GLY A 180 -24.92 9.55 -9.70
N THR A 181 -23.80 10.28 -9.82
CA THR A 181 -23.79 11.76 -9.76
C THR A 181 -22.99 12.36 -10.87
#